data_3d73eb46f5b9fb0c2f4ab1558b98cbd6
#
_entry.id   3d73eb46f5b9fb0c2f4ab1558b98cbd6
#
_cell.length_a   1.000
_cell.length_b   1.000
_cell.length_c   1.000
_cell.angle_alpha   90.00
_cell.angle_beta   90.00
_cell.angle_gamma   90.00
#
_symmetry.space_group_name_H-M   'P 1'
#
loop_
_entity.id
_entity.type
_entity.pdbx_description
1 polymer ?
#
loop_
_entity_poly.entity_id
_entity_poly.type
_entity_poly.pdbx_seq_one_letter_code
_entity_poly.pdbx_strand_id
1 'polypeptide(L)'
;MNKKISKKWKTGILFFLLIGFLISMTFIRLPYFAFKPGSVNELSRKIVVSEGRSFEPSGEFYFTTISQDSSINGWEFLEGTFKESVHLIDEDSILGTRNRDENQTFNFELMRVSKSTAVSVALSHLGLEPYKATGVGIASVGGPSEGILTTSDVIVAVNKKEVFTDQDLIIEIREHKPAEIIQLNVEKID
;
A
#
# COMPACT_ATOMS: atom_id res chain seq x y z
N MET A 1 58.07 0.34 24.52
CA MET A 1 58.43 -0.55 23.38
C MET A 1 57.30 -0.52 22.34
N ASN A 2 57.39 0.34 21.31
CA ASN A 2 56.43 0.36 20.22
C ASN A 2 56.82 -0.70 19.18
N LYS A 3 56.20 -1.88 19.24
CA LYS A 3 56.36 -2.87 18.18
C LYS A 3 55.71 -2.34 16.91
N LYS A 4 56.49 -1.89 15.94
CA LYS A 4 56.01 -1.51 14.60
C LYS A 4 55.35 -2.75 13.95
N ILE A 5 54.01 -2.74 13.83
CA ILE A 5 53.24 -3.80 13.14
C ILE A 5 53.80 -3.93 11.72
N SER A 6 54.15 -5.15 11.29
CA SER A 6 54.70 -5.40 9.97
C SER A 6 53.68 -5.05 8.87
N LYS A 7 54.16 -4.63 7.69
CA LYS A 7 53.31 -4.25 6.55
C LYS A 7 52.33 -5.38 6.17
N LYS A 8 52.78 -6.65 6.22
CA LYS A 8 51.96 -7.85 5.96
C LYS A 8 50.81 -8.02 6.95
N TRP A 9 51.05 -7.75 8.22
CA TRP A 9 50.00 -7.80 9.25
C TRP A 9 48.93 -6.71 9.07
N LYS A 10 49.34 -5.49 8.71
CA LYS A 10 48.40 -4.41 8.39
C LYS A 10 47.51 -4.74 7.19
N THR A 11 48.08 -5.34 6.13
CA THR A 11 47.35 -5.80 4.96
C THR A 11 46.37 -6.92 5.32
N GLY A 12 46.78 -7.87 6.19
CA GLY A 12 45.88 -8.93 6.68
C GLY A 12 44.69 -8.40 7.48
N ILE A 13 44.95 -7.43 8.38
CA ILE A 13 43.86 -6.78 9.15
C ILE A 13 42.91 -6.03 8.21
N LEU A 14 43.45 -5.25 7.27
CA LEU A 14 42.62 -4.52 6.30
C LEU A 14 41.74 -5.45 5.47
N PHE A 15 42.28 -6.58 5.02
CA PHE A 15 41.54 -7.58 4.27
C PHE A 15 40.40 -8.21 5.11
N PHE A 16 40.69 -8.50 6.39
CA PHE A 16 39.69 -9.06 7.30
C PHE A 16 38.56 -8.05 7.62
N LEU A 17 38.91 -6.77 7.78
CA LEU A 17 37.96 -5.69 7.98
C LEU A 17 37.08 -5.51 6.71
N LEU A 18 37.67 -5.57 5.52
CA LEU A 18 36.93 -5.49 4.27
C LEU A 18 35.93 -6.64 4.14
N ILE A 19 36.34 -7.88 4.40
CA ILE A 19 35.43 -9.02 4.38
C ILE A 19 34.32 -8.85 5.43
N GLY A 20 34.67 -8.45 6.65
CA GLY A 20 33.68 -8.18 7.68
C GLY A 20 32.68 -7.12 7.28
N PHE A 21 33.12 -6.05 6.62
CA PHE A 21 32.26 -5.00 6.08
C PHE A 21 31.32 -5.54 4.97
N LEU A 22 31.85 -6.30 4.01
CA LEU A 22 31.04 -6.90 2.95
C LEU A 22 29.97 -7.86 3.50
N ILE A 23 30.34 -8.66 4.51
CA ILE A 23 29.37 -9.54 5.19
C ILE A 23 28.32 -8.71 5.93
N SER A 24 28.73 -7.63 6.61
CA SER A 24 27.79 -6.80 7.38
C SER A 24 26.73 -6.16 6.50
N MET A 25 27.02 -5.82 5.25
CA MET A 25 26.07 -5.26 4.30
C MET A 25 24.87 -6.19 4.03
N THR A 26 25.04 -7.50 4.20
CA THR A 26 23.95 -8.47 4.05
C THR A 26 22.95 -8.42 5.21
N PHE A 27 23.39 -8.04 6.39
CA PHE A 27 22.56 -8.05 7.60
C PHE A 27 22.00 -6.69 7.99
N ILE A 28 22.61 -5.62 7.50
CA ILE A 28 22.12 -4.25 7.76
C ILE A 28 20.84 -4.04 6.95
N ARG A 29 19.74 -3.73 7.64
CA ARG A 29 18.48 -3.31 7.02
C ARG A 29 18.42 -1.80 6.98
N LEU A 30 18.09 -1.27 5.80
CA LEU A 30 18.03 0.16 5.55
C LEU A 30 16.56 0.62 5.49
N PRO A 31 16.26 1.86 5.92
CA PRO A 31 14.90 2.39 5.94
C PRO A 31 14.49 2.88 4.54
N TYR A 32 14.53 1.99 3.56
CA TYR A 32 14.13 2.24 2.19
C TYR A 32 13.28 1.12 1.64
N PHE A 33 12.36 1.48 0.78
CA PHE A 33 11.64 0.56 -0.09
C PHE A 33 12.29 0.57 -1.47
N ALA A 34 12.47 -0.59 -2.06
CA ALA A 34 12.93 -0.73 -3.44
C ALA A 34 11.78 -1.13 -4.35
N PHE A 35 11.51 -0.33 -5.37
CA PHE A 35 10.54 -0.62 -6.42
C PHE A 35 11.29 -1.07 -7.67
N LYS A 36 10.96 -2.26 -8.15
CA LYS A 36 11.60 -2.90 -9.31
C LYS A 36 10.54 -3.25 -10.35
N PRO A 37 10.87 -3.30 -11.64
CA PRO A 37 9.98 -3.89 -12.63
C PRO A 37 9.59 -5.30 -12.20
N GLY A 38 8.30 -5.56 -12.21
CA GLY A 38 7.76 -6.88 -11.93
C GLY A 38 7.60 -7.73 -13.20
N SER A 39 6.56 -8.55 -13.25
CA SER A 39 6.25 -9.41 -14.37
C SER A 39 5.26 -8.76 -15.34
N VAL A 40 5.34 -9.18 -16.59
CA VAL A 40 4.32 -8.93 -17.61
C VAL A 40 3.48 -10.20 -17.73
N ASN A 41 2.17 -10.08 -17.53
CA ASN A 41 1.27 -11.23 -17.53
C ASN A 41 0.18 -11.02 -18.55
N GLU A 42 -0.09 -12.04 -19.34
CA GLU A 42 -1.20 -12.07 -20.27
C GLU A 42 -2.54 -12.16 -19.50
N LEU A 43 -3.46 -11.24 -19.80
CA LEU A 43 -4.73 -11.14 -19.09
C LEU A 43 -5.68 -12.29 -19.44
N SER A 44 -5.64 -12.77 -20.69
CA SER A 44 -6.50 -13.86 -21.19
C SER A 44 -6.38 -15.12 -20.33
N ARG A 45 -5.18 -15.42 -19.83
CA ARG A 45 -4.91 -16.60 -18.97
C ARG A 45 -5.52 -16.48 -17.56
N LYS A 46 -5.96 -15.28 -17.17
CA LYS A 46 -6.53 -15.01 -15.84
C LYS A 46 -8.05 -14.88 -15.87
N ILE A 47 -8.62 -14.73 -17.06
CA ILE A 47 -10.06 -14.56 -17.25
C ILE A 47 -10.64 -15.90 -17.73
N VAL A 48 -11.58 -16.43 -16.98
CA VAL A 48 -12.35 -17.61 -17.34
C VAL A 48 -13.74 -17.15 -17.73
N VAL A 49 -14.12 -17.36 -18.98
CA VAL A 49 -15.46 -17.04 -19.51
C VAL A 49 -16.22 -18.33 -19.70
N SER A 50 -17.52 -18.34 -19.37
CA SER A 50 -18.37 -19.49 -19.60
C SER A 50 -18.45 -19.84 -21.10
N GLU A 51 -18.50 -21.13 -21.40
CA GLU A 51 -18.58 -21.61 -22.77
C GLU A 51 -19.72 -20.95 -23.57
N GLY A 52 -19.47 -20.64 -24.83
CA GLY A 52 -20.43 -19.99 -25.74
C GLY A 52 -20.52 -18.46 -25.58
N ARG A 53 -19.78 -17.84 -24.66
CA ARG A 53 -19.73 -16.37 -24.48
C ARG A 53 -18.33 -15.80 -24.71
N SER A 54 -17.41 -16.58 -25.21
CA SER A 54 -16.06 -16.14 -25.58
C SER A 54 -16.00 -15.87 -27.07
N PHE A 55 -15.42 -14.74 -27.44
CA PHE A 55 -15.13 -14.36 -28.83
C PHE A 55 -13.62 -14.41 -29.00
N GLU A 56 -13.15 -14.77 -30.21
CA GLU A 56 -11.72 -14.69 -30.52
C GLU A 56 -11.28 -13.19 -30.48
N PRO A 57 -10.34 -12.84 -29.61
CA PRO A 57 -9.88 -11.46 -29.54
C PRO A 57 -9.01 -11.15 -30.77
N SER A 58 -9.12 -9.92 -31.30
CA SER A 58 -8.27 -9.41 -32.37
C SER A 58 -6.90 -8.91 -31.87
N GLY A 59 -6.60 -9.08 -30.59
CA GLY A 59 -5.37 -8.64 -29.92
C GLY A 59 -5.27 -9.23 -28.52
N GLU A 60 -4.20 -8.89 -27.81
CA GLU A 60 -3.90 -9.38 -26.48
C GLU A 60 -3.77 -8.22 -25.49
N PHE A 61 -4.23 -8.45 -24.27
CA PHE A 61 -4.05 -7.53 -23.16
C PHE A 61 -3.06 -8.10 -22.15
N TYR A 62 -2.11 -7.26 -21.78
CA TYR A 62 -1.13 -7.58 -20.74
C TYR A 62 -1.28 -6.63 -19.57
N PHE A 63 -1.12 -7.14 -18.35
CA PHE A 63 -0.92 -6.30 -17.19
C PHE A 63 0.51 -6.42 -16.68
N THR A 64 1.07 -5.30 -16.28
CA THR A 64 2.39 -5.21 -15.68
C THR A 64 2.28 -5.10 -14.18
N THR A 65 3.23 -5.66 -13.47
CA THR A 65 3.35 -5.54 -12.02
C THR A 65 4.60 -4.79 -11.63
N ILE A 66 4.60 -4.24 -10.43
CA ILE A 66 5.78 -3.68 -9.77
C ILE A 66 6.10 -4.59 -8.59
N SER A 67 7.38 -4.97 -8.47
CA SER A 67 7.88 -5.66 -7.29
C SER A 67 8.30 -4.62 -6.27
N GLN A 68 7.76 -4.71 -5.07
CA GLN A 68 8.10 -3.87 -3.93
C GLN A 68 8.82 -4.70 -2.88
N ASP A 69 10.02 -4.29 -2.53
CA ASP A 69 10.78 -4.84 -1.42
C ASP A 69 10.79 -3.82 -0.27
N SER A 70 10.24 -4.22 0.87
CA SER A 70 10.06 -3.34 2.04
C SER A 70 11.19 -3.47 3.07
N SER A 71 12.20 -4.30 2.82
CA SER A 71 13.26 -4.58 3.77
C SER A 71 14.58 -4.83 3.07
N ILE A 72 15.12 -3.78 2.46
CA ILE A 72 16.36 -3.88 1.67
C ILE A 72 17.59 -3.91 2.55
N ASN A 73 18.60 -4.63 2.09
CA ASN A 73 19.92 -4.68 2.70
C ASN A 73 20.90 -3.73 1.98
N GLY A 74 22.15 -3.65 2.47
CA GLY A 74 23.16 -2.78 1.89
C GLY A 74 23.48 -3.09 0.42
N TRP A 75 23.39 -4.34 -0.02
CA TRP A 75 23.62 -4.71 -1.41
C TRP A 75 22.49 -4.27 -2.32
N GLU A 76 21.26 -4.45 -1.88
CA GLU A 76 20.06 -4.00 -2.60
C GLU A 76 20.00 -2.48 -2.69
N PHE A 77 20.47 -1.78 -1.67
CA PHE A 77 20.63 -0.32 -1.71
C PHE A 77 21.64 0.12 -2.76
N LEU A 78 22.81 -0.55 -2.82
CA LEU A 78 23.79 -0.29 -3.88
C LEU A 78 23.21 -0.59 -5.26
N GLU A 79 22.52 -1.72 -5.42
CA GLU A 79 21.82 -2.05 -6.66
C GLU A 79 20.88 -0.92 -7.08
N GLY A 80 20.05 -0.43 -6.17
CA GLY A 80 19.10 0.65 -6.44
C GLY A 80 19.76 1.99 -6.73
N THR A 81 20.98 2.21 -6.22
CA THR A 81 21.75 3.43 -6.51
C THR A 81 22.35 3.44 -7.92
N PHE A 82 22.69 2.26 -8.46
CA PHE A 82 23.37 2.15 -9.75
C PHE A 82 22.47 1.70 -10.91
N LYS A 83 21.31 1.10 -10.61
CA LYS A 83 20.35 0.65 -11.64
C LYS A 83 19.19 1.64 -11.77
N GLU A 84 19.06 2.26 -12.92
CA GLU A 84 17.97 3.20 -13.24
C GLU A 84 16.57 2.56 -13.16
N SER A 85 16.48 1.23 -13.32
CA SER A 85 15.22 0.49 -13.22
C SER A 85 14.77 0.21 -11.79
N VAL A 86 15.56 0.55 -10.79
CA VAL A 86 15.26 0.36 -9.36
C VAL A 86 15.09 1.72 -8.72
N HIS A 87 13.90 1.98 -8.17
CA HIS A 87 13.62 3.23 -7.47
C HIS A 87 13.62 2.99 -5.97
N LEU A 88 14.54 3.69 -5.28
CA LEU A 88 14.61 3.70 -3.82
C LEU A 88 13.75 4.85 -3.29
N ILE A 89 12.82 4.53 -2.41
CA ILE A 89 11.97 5.52 -1.73
C ILE A 89 12.16 5.35 -0.24
N ASP A 90 12.31 6.46 0.45
CA ASP A 90 12.43 6.51 1.91
C ASP A 90 11.21 5.88 2.59
N GLU A 91 11.45 5.14 3.65
CA GLU A 91 10.41 4.42 4.38
C GLU A 91 9.34 5.36 4.93
N ASP A 92 9.73 6.51 5.49
CA ASP A 92 8.80 7.48 6.06
C ASP A 92 7.87 8.07 4.99
N SER A 93 8.36 8.21 3.76
CA SER A 93 7.57 8.68 2.62
C SER A 93 6.46 7.70 2.22
N ILE A 94 6.67 6.40 2.43
CA ILE A 94 5.68 5.34 2.11
C ILE A 94 4.75 5.09 3.29
N LEU A 95 5.30 5.00 4.50
CA LEU A 95 4.53 4.61 5.68
C LEU A 95 3.78 5.80 6.29
N GLY A 96 4.32 7.01 6.20
CA GLY A 96 3.81 8.15 6.94
C GLY A 96 3.84 7.88 8.45
N THR A 97 2.68 7.86 9.08
CA THR A 97 2.55 7.55 10.52
C THR A 97 2.32 6.05 10.81
N ARG A 98 2.15 5.22 9.77
CA ARG A 98 1.89 3.78 9.91
C ARG A 98 3.19 2.99 10.10
N ASN A 99 3.10 1.86 10.78
CA ASN A 99 4.14 0.84 10.73
C ASN A 99 3.97 -0.07 9.49
N ARG A 100 4.90 -0.98 9.26
CA ARG A 100 4.88 -1.87 8.07
C ARG A 100 3.66 -2.80 8.03
N ASP A 101 3.25 -3.34 9.17
CA ASP A 101 2.11 -4.26 9.27
C ASP A 101 0.79 -3.51 9.03
N GLU A 102 0.66 -2.32 9.59
CA GLU A 102 -0.47 -1.42 9.33
C GLU A 102 -0.55 -1.01 7.86
N ASN A 103 0.59 -0.71 7.24
CA ASN A 103 0.64 -0.37 5.83
C ASN A 103 0.27 -1.57 4.93
N GLN A 104 0.67 -2.77 5.30
CA GLN A 104 0.27 -3.98 4.59
C GLN A 104 -1.25 -4.21 4.71
N THR A 105 -1.80 -4.09 5.90
CA THR A 105 -3.26 -4.20 6.14
C THR A 105 -4.02 -3.14 5.33
N PHE A 106 -3.56 -1.91 5.34
CA PHE A 106 -4.14 -0.82 4.53
C PHE A 106 -4.13 -1.14 3.03
N ASN A 107 -3.04 -1.69 2.50
CA ASN A 107 -2.96 -2.09 1.09
C ASN A 107 -3.92 -3.24 0.75
N PHE A 108 -4.13 -4.20 1.65
CA PHE A 108 -5.13 -5.24 1.47
C PHE A 108 -6.56 -4.67 1.43
N GLU A 109 -6.87 -3.70 2.31
CA GLU A 109 -8.17 -3.03 2.29
C GLU A 109 -8.38 -2.24 1.00
N LEU A 110 -7.39 -1.49 0.53
CA LEU A 110 -7.46 -0.80 -0.76
C LEU A 110 -7.74 -1.77 -1.92
N MET A 111 -7.11 -2.94 -1.92
CA MET A 111 -7.37 -3.97 -2.93
C MET A 111 -8.78 -4.54 -2.81
N ARG A 112 -9.27 -4.78 -1.59
CA ARG A 112 -10.63 -5.26 -1.35
C ARG A 112 -11.66 -4.28 -1.89
N VAL A 113 -11.51 -3.00 -1.57
CA VAL A 113 -12.37 -1.91 -2.06
C VAL A 113 -12.31 -1.82 -3.59
N SER A 114 -11.12 -1.86 -4.17
CA SER A 114 -10.93 -1.81 -5.63
C SER A 114 -11.67 -2.94 -6.35
N LYS A 115 -11.56 -4.18 -5.84
CA LYS A 115 -12.28 -5.34 -6.40
C LYS A 115 -13.79 -5.18 -6.29
N SER A 116 -14.28 -4.76 -5.14
CA SER A 116 -15.71 -4.52 -4.91
C SER A 116 -16.25 -3.45 -5.85
N THR A 117 -15.52 -2.34 -5.99
CA THR A 117 -15.88 -1.25 -6.91
C THR A 117 -15.92 -1.74 -8.37
N ALA A 118 -14.93 -2.51 -8.80
CA ALA A 118 -14.90 -3.05 -10.17
C ALA A 118 -16.10 -3.96 -10.47
N VAL A 119 -16.47 -4.82 -9.52
CA VAL A 119 -17.66 -5.68 -9.66
C VAL A 119 -18.93 -4.82 -9.70
N SER A 120 -19.04 -3.83 -8.83
CA SER A 120 -20.19 -2.92 -8.77
C SER A 120 -20.38 -2.15 -10.07
N VAL A 121 -19.29 -1.60 -10.62
CA VAL A 121 -19.33 -0.90 -11.92
C VAL A 121 -19.76 -1.82 -13.05
N ALA A 122 -19.24 -3.06 -13.09
CA ALA A 122 -19.60 -4.03 -14.10
C ALA A 122 -21.08 -4.42 -14.03
N LEU A 123 -21.60 -4.67 -12.82
CA LEU A 123 -23.02 -5.00 -12.60
C LEU A 123 -23.93 -3.82 -12.94
N SER A 124 -23.56 -2.61 -12.54
CA SER A 124 -24.32 -1.40 -12.90
C SER A 124 -24.38 -1.18 -14.42
N HIS A 125 -23.29 -1.49 -15.15
CA HIS A 125 -23.29 -1.43 -16.61
C HIS A 125 -24.25 -2.45 -17.25
N LEU A 126 -24.53 -3.54 -16.57
CA LEU A 126 -25.54 -4.53 -16.97
C LEU A 126 -26.97 -4.16 -16.55
N GLY A 127 -27.19 -2.98 -15.97
CA GLY A 127 -28.49 -2.53 -15.46
C GLY A 127 -28.93 -3.21 -14.15
N LEU A 128 -27.99 -3.80 -13.43
CA LEU A 128 -28.23 -4.39 -12.12
C LEU A 128 -27.85 -3.39 -11.01
N GLU A 129 -28.57 -3.43 -9.89
CA GLU A 129 -28.20 -2.66 -8.70
C GLU A 129 -27.37 -3.57 -7.77
N PRO A 130 -26.01 -3.50 -7.85
CA PRO A 130 -25.13 -4.44 -7.15
C PRO A 130 -25.13 -4.26 -5.63
N TYR A 131 -25.46 -3.08 -5.16
CA TYR A 131 -25.54 -2.76 -3.74
C TYR A 131 -26.45 -1.56 -3.51
N LYS A 132 -26.98 -1.46 -2.31
CA LYS A 132 -27.65 -0.26 -1.80
C LYS A 132 -26.66 0.48 -0.90
N ALA A 133 -26.44 1.75 -1.19
CA ALA A 133 -25.63 2.60 -0.31
C ALA A 133 -26.35 2.75 1.03
N THR A 134 -25.71 2.37 2.13
CA THR A 134 -26.24 2.44 3.48
C THR A 134 -25.48 3.41 4.38
N GLY A 135 -24.34 3.91 3.93
CA GLY A 135 -23.49 4.81 4.69
C GLY A 135 -22.06 4.82 4.16
N VAL A 136 -21.18 5.51 4.88
CA VAL A 136 -19.77 5.74 4.50
C VAL A 136 -18.85 4.96 5.42
N GLY A 137 -18.17 3.94 4.88
CA GLY A 137 -17.18 3.14 5.61
C GLY A 137 -15.90 3.92 5.88
N ILE A 138 -15.31 3.72 7.04
CA ILE A 138 -14.06 4.38 7.45
C ILE A 138 -12.86 3.55 7.00
N ALA A 139 -12.03 4.09 6.11
CA ALA A 139 -10.83 3.42 5.60
C ALA A 139 -9.62 3.56 6.54
N SER A 140 -9.50 4.69 7.22
CA SER A 140 -8.46 4.93 8.22
C SER A 140 -8.93 5.96 9.25
N VAL A 141 -8.38 5.89 10.45
CA VAL A 141 -8.67 6.81 11.55
C VAL A 141 -7.39 7.52 11.93
N GLY A 142 -7.48 8.81 12.23
CA GLY A 142 -6.33 9.61 12.69
C GLY A 142 -6.74 10.94 13.28
N GLY A 143 -5.81 11.58 13.96
CA GLY A 143 -6.04 12.87 14.60
C GLY A 143 -7.15 12.85 15.65
N PRO A 144 -8.09 13.81 15.62
CA PRO A 144 -9.15 13.92 16.64
C PRO A 144 -10.10 12.73 16.73
N SER A 145 -10.13 11.86 15.71
CA SER A 145 -11.01 10.69 15.64
C SER A 145 -10.40 9.44 16.26
N GLU A 146 -9.11 9.48 16.63
CA GLU A 146 -8.43 8.35 17.28
C GLU A 146 -9.08 8.00 18.62
N GLY A 147 -9.35 6.71 18.82
CA GLY A 147 -10.02 6.21 20.03
C GLY A 147 -11.53 6.45 20.09
N ILE A 148 -12.10 7.17 19.11
CA ILE A 148 -13.54 7.43 19.00
C ILE A 148 -14.14 6.58 17.88
N LEU A 149 -13.50 6.55 16.71
CA LEU A 149 -13.93 5.82 15.53
C LEU A 149 -12.96 4.66 15.24
N THR A 150 -13.45 3.67 14.53
CA THR A 150 -12.68 2.51 14.05
C THR A 150 -12.92 2.27 12.56
N THR A 151 -12.06 1.50 11.93
CA THR A 151 -12.22 1.11 10.51
C THR A 151 -13.37 0.13 10.25
N SER A 152 -14.00 -0.38 11.31
CA SER A 152 -15.23 -1.17 11.22
C SER A 152 -16.52 -0.35 11.37
N ASP A 153 -16.38 0.94 11.59
CA ASP A 153 -17.53 1.82 11.71
C ASP A 153 -17.99 2.31 10.34
N VAL A 154 -19.32 2.40 10.15
CA VAL A 154 -19.97 3.00 8.98
C VAL A 154 -20.75 4.22 9.45
N ILE A 155 -20.43 5.39 8.92
CA ILE A 155 -21.16 6.63 9.21
C ILE A 155 -22.44 6.62 8.39
N VAL A 156 -23.57 6.62 9.07
CA VAL A 156 -24.91 6.58 8.44
C VAL A 156 -25.64 7.92 8.55
N ALA A 157 -25.25 8.79 9.48
CA ALA A 157 -25.81 10.14 9.56
C ALA A 157 -24.85 11.13 10.24
N VAL A 158 -24.98 12.41 9.88
CA VAL A 158 -24.33 13.56 10.53
C VAL A 158 -25.43 14.47 11.06
N ASN A 159 -25.41 14.81 12.36
CA ASN A 159 -26.43 15.66 13.00
C ASN A 159 -27.88 15.23 12.68
N LYS A 160 -28.12 13.90 12.61
CA LYS A 160 -29.40 13.26 12.25
C LYS A 160 -29.79 13.35 10.78
N LYS A 161 -28.96 13.93 9.90
CA LYS A 161 -29.16 13.92 8.48
C LYS A 161 -28.46 12.70 7.88
N GLU A 162 -29.22 11.84 7.21
CA GLU A 162 -28.69 10.60 6.61
C GLU A 162 -27.65 10.91 5.53
N VAL A 163 -26.59 10.12 5.50
CA VAL A 163 -25.53 10.15 4.49
C VAL A 163 -25.38 8.75 3.90
N PHE A 164 -25.37 8.66 2.59
CA PHE A 164 -25.29 7.40 1.87
C PHE A 164 -23.96 7.26 1.10
N THR A 165 -23.37 8.38 0.73
CA THR A 165 -22.14 8.42 -0.06
C THR A 165 -21.10 9.30 0.63
N ASP A 166 -19.83 9.13 0.24
CA ASP A 166 -18.72 9.98 0.67
C ASP A 166 -18.96 11.45 0.32
N GLN A 167 -19.62 11.73 -0.82
CA GLN A 167 -19.96 13.09 -1.22
C GLN A 167 -20.98 13.71 -0.28
N ASP A 168 -22.01 12.96 0.14
CA ASP A 168 -22.98 13.44 1.12
C ASP A 168 -22.30 13.80 2.43
N LEU A 169 -21.42 12.93 2.90
CA LEU A 169 -20.65 13.15 4.12
C LEU A 169 -19.75 14.39 4.02
N ILE A 170 -19.04 14.55 2.91
CA ILE A 170 -18.16 15.69 2.68
C ILE A 170 -18.94 17.00 2.65
N ILE A 171 -20.09 17.03 1.96
CA ILE A 171 -20.95 18.21 1.89
C ILE A 171 -21.42 18.59 3.30
N GLU A 172 -21.94 17.62 4.05
CA GLU A 172 -22.48 17.86 5.38
C GLU A 172 -21.42 18.35 6.35
N ILE A 173 -20.21 17.75 6.36
CA ILE A 173 -19.11 18.21 7.22
C ILE A 173 -18.66 19.63 6.84
N ARG A 174 -18.64 19.99 5.54
CA ARG A 174 -18.22 21.33 5.08
C ARG A 174 -19.18 22.44 5.44
N GLU A 175 -20.42 22.16 5.78
CA GLU A 175 -21.37 23.12 6.31
C GLU A 175 -21.01 23.60 7.70
N HIS A 176 -20.12 22.86 8.41
CA HIS A 176 -19.67 23.18 9.76
C HIS A 176 -18.31 23.87 9.79
N LYS A 177 -18.13 24.72 10.82
CA LYS A 177 -16.85 25.44 11.01
C LYS A 177 -15.82 24.54 11.69
N PRO A 178 -14.52 24.77 11.46
CA PRO A 178 -13.47 24.11 12.24
C PRO A 178 -13.68 24.31 13.75
N ALA A 179 -13.51 23.22 14.52
CA ALA A 179 -13.75 23.13 15.95
C ALA A 179 -15.23 23.13 16.39
N GLU A 180 -16.17 23.08 15.47
CA GLU A 180 -17.58 22.83 15.78
C GLU A 180 -17.79 21.33 16.10
N ILE A 181 -18.61 21.05 17.12
CA ILE A 181 -18.93 19.67 17.49
C ILE A 181 -20.04 19.17 16.57
N ILE A 182 -19.77 18.07 15.86
CA ILE A 182 -20.73 17.35 15.05
C ILE A 182 -21.05 16.00 15.69
N GLN A 183 -22.29 15.56 15.56
CA GLN A 183 -22.72 14.25 16.02
C GLN A 183 -22.73 13.28 14.84
N LEU A 184 -21.95 12.21 14.93
CA LEU A 184 -21.95 11.12 13.95
C LEU A 184 -22.78 9.96 14.48
N ASN A 185 -23.70 9.46 13.65
CA ASN A 185 -24.33 8.18 13.89
C ASN A 185 -23.53 7.12 13.13
N VAL A 186 -23.07 6.10 13.84
CA VAL A 186 -22.24 5.04 13.27
C VAL A 186 -22.87 3.67 13.53
N GLU A 187 -22.76 2.80 12.55
CA GLU A 187 -23.09 1.38 12.64
C GLU A 187 -21.81 0.56 12.52
N LYS A 188 -21.71 -0.56 13.22
CA LYS A 188 -20.57 -1.47 13.10
C LYS A 188 -20.86 -2.53 12.04
N ILE A 189 -19.87 -2.80 11.21
CA ILE A 189 -19.90 -3.98 10.32
C ILE A 189 -19.39 -5.17 11.14
N ASP A 190 -20.26 -6.15 11.34
CA ASP A 190 -19.92 -7.44 11.94
C ASP A 190 -19.11 -8.32 10.97
#